data_64ee16bbf352ebec28cfc125ca74d245
#
_entry.id   64ee16bbf352ebec28cfc125ca74d245
#
_cell.length_a   1.000
_cell.length_b   1.000
_cell.length_c   1.000
_cell.angle_alpha   90.00
_cell.angle_beta   90.00
_cell.angle_gamma   90.00
#
_symmetry.space_group_name_H-M   'P 1'
#
loop_
_entity.id
_entity.type
_entity.pdbx_description
1 polymer ?
#
loop_
_entity_poly.entity_id
_entity_poly.type
_entity_poly.pdbx_seq_one_letter_code
_entity_poly.pdbx_strand_id
1 'polypeptide(L)'
;MNPSNSSDQPERPDSQASRPSVEPGRRPQQQRGQRRNLWPLWAVLAVTIAPVIASYVMYYGVKPEGRVNYGDFVEPQVTLTALRVAPVISPKSESAFLALQQVGENKKLLTQLGDWQGRWLMVRLGPAACDKACQRELYLMRQVRLTTGRERDRVERLWILTDADTPDSAVLAEHEGLWVLRLMPQAKPEALIDNWRSVAAQSAAQNAGASNIWIVDPLGNLMMRFPDSPDPNGMKKDLNRLLKASRIG
;
A
#
# COMPACT_ATOMS: atom_id res chain seq x y z
N MET A 1 64.52 -72.08 -35.25
CA MET A 1 64.90 -73.48 -35.13
C MET A 1 63.62 -74.22 -34.79
N ASN A 2 63.12 -74.91 -35.82
CA ASN A 2 62.22 -76.08 -35.77
C ASN A 2 62.95 -77.21 -35.10
N PRO A 3 62.44 -78.40 -34.78
CA PRO A 3 61.23 -79.00 -35.36
C PRO A 3 60.35 -79.81 -34.39
N SER A 4 59.09 -80.03 -34.80
CA SER A 4 58.59 -81.36 -35.28
C SER A 4 58.24 -82.36 -34.22
N ASN A 5 57.20 -83.01 -34.20
CA ASN A 5 56.60 -84.06 -35.04
C ASN A 5 55.62 -84.82 -34.17
N SER A 6 54.45 -85.05 -34.58
CA SER A 6 53.96 -86.17 -35.38
C SER A 6 53.19 -87.23 -34.57
N SER A 7 51.99 -87.46 -35.01
CA SER A 7 51.34 -88.74 -35.30
C SER A 7 50.88 -89.56 -34.05
N ASP A 8 49.82 -90.21 -33.98
CA ASP A 8 49.04 -90.96 -34.97
C ASP A 8 47.68 -91.39 -34.38
N GLN A 9 46.69 -91.48 -35.20
CA GLN A 9 45.46 -92.22 -34.98
C GLN A 9 45.70 -93.73 -34.84
N PRO A 10 44.81 -94.64 -34.45
CA PRO A 10 43.52 -94.87 -35.13
C PRO A 10 42.31 -95.36 -34.30
N GLU A 11 41.17 -95.20 -34.99
CA GLU A 11 40.00 -96.08 -35.19
C GLU A 11 39.18 -96.72 -34.05
N ARG A 12 37.93 -96.35 -34.05
CA ARG A 12 36.62 -97.05 -34.00
C ARG A 12 36.54 -98.52 -33.56
N PRO A 13 35.29 -99.08 -33.25
CA PRO A 13 33.90 -98.54 -33.35
C PRO A 13 32.95 -99.00 -32.22
N ASP A 14 31.71 -98.65 -32.47
CA ASP A 14 30.43 -99.32 -32.15
C ASP A 14 29.59 -98.89 -30.98
N SER A 15 28.57 -98.29 -31.38
CA SER A 15 27.15 -98.63 -31.20
C SER A 15 26.65 -98.90 -29.75
N GLN A 16 25.76 -98.12 -29.28
CA GLN A 16 24.42 -98.55 -28.96
C GLN A 16 23.51 -97.48 -28.33
N ALA A 17 22.40 -97.37 -28.94
CA ALA A 17 21.06 -97.23 -28.31
C ALA A 17 20.69 -95.94 -27.57
N SER A 18 19.93 -95.20 -28.27
CA SER A 18 18.91 -94.26 -27.89
C SER A 18 18.18 -94.55 -26.60
N ARG A 19 18.23 -93.59 -25.64
CA ARG A 19 17.14 -93.36 -24.70
C ARG A 19 16.78 -91.89 -24.75
N PRO A 20 15.49 -91.54 -24.91
CA PRO A 20 15.05 -90.17 -24.86
C PRO A 20 15.10 -89.67 -23.43
N SER A 21 15.99 -88.74 -23.14
CA SER A 21 15.99 -88.00 -21.87
C SER A 21 14.77 -87.04 -21.89
N VAL A 22 13.84 -87.32 -21.01
CA VAL A 22 12.72 -86.46 -20.69
C VAL A 22 13.30 -85.17 -20.09
N GLU A 23 13.16 -84.08 -20.80
CA GLU A 23 13.42 -82.73 -20.27
C GLU A 23 12.46 -82.45 -19.10
N PRO A 24 12.90 -82.09 -17.91
CA PRO A 24 12.04 -81.61 -16.87
C PRO A 24 11.46 -80.27 -17.27
N GLY A 25 10.12 -80.27 -17.35
CA GLY A 25 9.33 -79.12 -17.79
C GLY A 25 9.76 -77.80 -17.15
N ARG A 26 10.01 -76.83 -17.99
CA ARG A 26 10.10 -75.41 -17.60
C ARG A 26 8.81 -75.04 -16.91
N ARG A 27 8.89 -74.86 -15.59
CA ARG A 27 7.80 -74.21 -14.82
C ARG A 27 7.65 -72.80 -15.39
N PRO A 28 6.43 -72.36 -15.72
CA PRO A 28 6.23 -71.00 -16.11
C PRO A 28 6.63 -70.09 -14.95
N GLN A 29 7.61 -69.26 -15.14
CA GLN A 29 7.91 -68.15 -14.22
C GLN A 29 6.65 -67.28 -14.16
N GLN A 30 5.89 -67.41 -13.07
CA GLN A 30 4.91 -66.44 -12.68
C GLN A 30 5.57 -65.10 -12.59
N GLN A 31 5.37 -64.26 -13.61
CA GLN A 31 5.66 -62.84 -13.51
C GLN A 31 4.79 -62.28 -12.38
N ARG A 32 5.37 -62.25 -11.18
CA ARG A 32 4.84 -61.45 -10.08
C ARG A 32 4.75 -60.01 -10.62
N GLY A 33 3.54 -59.57 -10.96
CA GLY A 33 3.26 -58.20 -11.33
C GLY A 33 3.86 -57.29 -10.27
N GLN A 34 4.97 -56.68 -10.64
CA GLN A 34 5.67 -55.71 -9.84
C GLN A 34 4.69 -54.53 -9.71
N ARG A 35 3.91 -54.51 -8.65
CA ARG A 35 3.11 -53.33 -8.28
C ARG A 35 4.08 -52.17 -8.18
N ARG A 36 4.18 -51.41 -9.26
CA ARG A 36 4.98 -50.18 -9.31
C ARG A 36 4.51 -49.33 -8.14
N ASN A 37 5.36 -49.19 -7.14
CA ASN A 37 5.08 -48.38 -5.98
C ASN A 37 5.02 -46.91 -6.46
N LEU A 38 3.82 -46.36 -6.66
CA LEU A 38 3.62 -45.00 -7.18
C LEU A 38 3.85 -43.94 -6.09
N TRP A 39 4.24 -44.38 -4.88
CA TRP A 39 4.55 -43.48 -3.76
C TRP A 39 5.54 -42.37 -4.12
N PRO A 40 6.70 -42.64 -4.77
CA PRO A 40 7.64 -41.57 -5.10
C PRO A 40 7.06 -40.56 -6.10
N LEU A 41 6.17 -40.99 -6.98
CA LEU A 41 5.49 -40.07 -7.92
C LEU A 41 4.57 -39.12 -7.18
N TRP A 42 3.79 -39.61 -6.19
CA TRP A 42 2.95 -38.78 -5.34
C TRP A 42 3.77 -37.85 -4.45
N ALA A 43 4.95 -38.29 -3.96
CA ALA A 43 5.85 -37.43 -3.18
C ALA A 43 6.40 -36.27 -4.02
N VAL A 44 6.83 -36.50 -5.25
CA VAL A 44 7.28 -35.46 -6.18
C VAL A 44 6.14 -34.49 -6.49
N LEU A 45 4.95 -35.00 -6.80
CA LEU A 45 3.77 -34.19 -7.07
C LEU A 45 3.40 -33.31 -5.87
N ALA A 46 3.45 -33.86 -4.66
CA ALA A 46 3.15 -33.11 -3.43
C ALA A 46 4.15 -31.96 -3.21
N VAL A 47 5.45 -32.20 -3.42
CA VAL A 47 6.50 -31.18 -3.26
C VAL A 47 6.36 -30.07 -4.30
N THR A 48 5.95 -30.40 -5.53
CA THR A 48 5.78 -29.37 -6.59
C THR A 48 4.50 -28.55 -6.41
N ILE A 49 3.42 -29.15 -5.89
CA ILE A 49 2.13 -28.47 -5.70
C ILE A 49 2.08 -27.71 -4.37
N ALA A 50 2.75 -28.20 -3.33
CA ALA A 50 2.74 -27.59 -1.99
C ALA A 50 3.06 -26.09 -1.97
N PRO A 51 4.07 -25.56 -2.66
CA PRO A 51 4.36 -24.13 -2.66
C PRO A 51 3.26 -23.31 -3.34
N VAL A 52 2.60 -23.85 -4.35
CA VAL A 52 1.48 -23.18 -5.02
C VAL A 52 0.28 -23.09 -4.08
N ILE A 53 -0.07 -24.21 -3.43
CA ILE A 53 -1.16 -24.21 -2.44
C ILE A 53 -0.82 -23.30 -1.26
N ALA A 54 0.41 -23.36 -0.75
CA ALA A 54 0.87 -22.50 0.35
C ALA A 54 0.77 -21.01 -0.03
N SER A 55 1.15 -20.65 -1.26
CA SER A 55 1.01 -19.28 -1.77
C SER A 55 -0.46 -18.83 -1.82
N TYR A 56 -1.35 -19.68 -2.32
CA TYR A 56 -2.78 -19.39 -2.34
C TYR A 56 -3.38 -19.26 -0.92
N VAL A 57 -3.02 -20.16 -0.01
CA VAL A 57 -3.47 -20.10 1.39
C VAL A 57 -2.96 -18.83 2.07
N MET A 58 -1.69 -18.46 1.85
CA MET A 58 -1.13 -17.22 2.37
C MET A 58 -1.83 -15.99 1.79
N TYR A 59 -2.11 -15.99 0.49
CA TYR A 59 -2.71 -14.84 -0.18
C TYR A 59 -4.19 -14.63 0.18
N TYR A 60 -4.98 -15.71 0.25
CA TYR A 60 -6.42 -15.63 0.51
C TYR A 60 -6.82 -15.87 1.96
N GLY A 61 -6.07 -16.67 2.70
CA GLY A 61 -6.38 -17.07 4.08
C GLY A 61 -5.73 -16.21 5.14
N VAL A 62 -4.47 -15.82 4.92
CA VAL A 62 -3.74 -14.93 5.83
C VAL A 62 -3.76 -13.53 5.23
N LYS A 63 -4.84 -12.78 5.45
CA LYS A 63 -4.82 -11.34 5.21
C LYS A 63 -3.80 -10.75 6.19
N PRO A 64 -2.67 -10.19 5.72
CA PRO A 64 -1.75 -9.54 6.63
C PRO A 64 -2.49 -8.35 7.27
N GLU A 65 -2.85 -8.46 8.53
CA GLU A 65 -3.43 -7.37 9.32
C GLU A 65 -2.42 -6.23 9.58
N GLY A 66 -1.22 -6.36 9.06
CA GLY A 66 -0.19 -5.34 9.15
C GLY A 66 -0.55 -4.13 8.30
N ARG A 67 -1.21 -3.14 8.89
CA ARG A 67 -1.36 -1.82 8.28
C ARG A 67 0.03 -1.25 8.02
N VAL A 68 0.38 -1.10 6.76
CA VAL A 68 1.66 -0.51 6.34
C VAL A 68 1.68 0.99 6.64
N ASN A 69 0.49 1.60 6.71
CA ASN A 69 0.29 3.02 6.95
C ASN A 69 -0.08 3.26 8.40
N TYR A 70 0.45 4.36 8.95
CA TYR A 70 0.15 4.81 10.29
C TYR A 70 -1.25 5.45 10.38
N GLY A 71 -1.59 6.28 9.40
CA GLY A 71 -2.92 6.84 9.25
C GLY A 71 -3.89 5.88 8.56
N ASP A 72 -5.18 6.12 8.77
CA ASP A 72 -6.26 5.35 8.16
C ASP A 72 -6.64 5.94 6.80
N PHE A 73 -6.73 5.10 5.78
CA PHE A 73 -7.29 5.51 4.50
C PHE A 73 -8.79 5.76 4.62
N VAL A 74 -9.24 6.74 3.85
CA VAL A 74 -10.65 7.11 3.76
C VAL A 74 -11.31 6.32 2.63
N GLU A 75 -12.26 5.46 3.00
CA GLU A 75 -13.07 4.69 2.06
C GLU A 75 -14.57 4.83 2.43
N PRO A 76 -15.45 5.15 1.50
CA PRO A 76 -15.20 5.43 0.08
C PRO A 76 -14.46 6.76 -0.14
N GLN A 77 -13.79 6.89 -1.28
CA GLN A 77 -13.04 8.10 -1.63
C GLN A 77 -13.98 9.31 -1.80
N VAL A 78 -13.66 10.41 -1.14
CA VAL A 78 -14.43 11.66 -1.18
C VAL A 78 -13.62 12.73 -1.89
N THR A 79 -14.14 13.27 -3.00
CA THR A 79 -13.51 14.37 -3.72
C THR A 79 -13.96 15.71 -3.13
N LEU A 80 -12.99 16.54 -2.76
CA LEU A 80 -13.22 17.84 -2.11
C LEU A 80 -13.00 19.04 -3.04
N THR A 81 -12.76 18.84 -4.33
CA THR A 81 -12.44 19.91 -5.29
C THR A 81 -13.51 21.00 -5.35
N ALA A 82 -14.78 20.62 -5.27
CA ALA A 82 -15.92 21.53 -5.29
C ALA A 82 -16.23 22.22 -3.94
N LEU A 83 -15.47 21.89 -2.88
CA LEU A 83 -15.68 22.49 -1.56
C LEU A 83 -15.34 23.98 -1.61
N ARG A 84 -16.36 24.83 -1.44
CA ARG A 84 -16.19 26.29 -1.50
C ARG A 84 -15.61 26.79 -0.17
N VAL A 85 -14.53 27.54 -0.31
CA VAL A 85 -13.78 28.13 0.81
C VAL A 85 -13.44 29.58 0.48
N ALA A 86 -13.27 30.40 1.51
CA ALA A 86 -12.72 31.74 1.37
C ALA A 86 -11.48 31.87 2.24
N PRO A 87 -10.38 32.40 1.73
CA PRO A 87 -9.21 32.70 2.55
C PRO A 87 -9.55 33.78 3.58
N VAL A 88 -9.33 33.47 4.85
CA VAL A 88 -9.40 34.41 5.96
C VAL A 88 -8.01 34.98 6.19
N ILE A 89 -7.00 34.12 6.16
CA ILE A 89 -5.59 34.49 6.26
C ILE A 89 -4.79 33.71 5.23
N SER A 90 -4.06 34.44 4.40
CA SER A 90 -3.12 33.88 3.45
C SER A 90 -1.70 33.96 4.05
N PRO A 91 -0.84 32.97 3.81
CA PRO A 91 0.54 33.04 4.25
C PRO A 91 1.23 34.28 3.67
N LYS A 92 1.97 35.01 4.50
CA LYS A 92 2.81 36.13 4.04
C LYS A 92 4.07 35.65 3.34
N SER A 93 4.47 34.42 3.58
CA SER A 93 5.67 33.87 3.00
C SER A 93 5.43 33.40 1.56
N GLU A 94 6.43 33.61 0.76
CA GLU A 94 6.59 33.17 -0.61
C GLU A 94 6.49 31.63 -0.73
N SER A 95 5.30 31.06 -0.56
CA SER A 95 5.11 29.73 -1.10
C SER A 95 5.22 29.85 -2.62
N ALA A 96 5.99 28.96 -3.24
CA ALA A 96 6.08 28.90 -4.70
C ALA A 96 4.69 28.85 -5.36
N PHE A 97 3.70 28.35 -4.63
CA PHE A 97 2.29 28.32 -5.01
C PHE A 97 1.66 29.73 -5.11
N LEU A 98 1.91 30.62 -4.14
CA LEU A 98 1.44 32.01 -4.19
C LEU A 98 2.15 32.81 -5.29
N ALA A 99 3.44 32.60 -5.48
CA ALA A 99 4.19 33.24 -6.56
C ALA A 99 3.62 32.86 -7.94
N LEU A 100 3.27 31.58 -8.15
CA LEU A 100 2.65 31.13 -9.40
C LEU A 100 1.23 31.68 -9.61
N GLN A 101 0.48 31.95 -8.53
CA GLN A 101 -0.87 32.54 -8.60
C GLN A 101 -0.85 34.05 -8.80
N GLN A 102 0.27 34.71 -8.49
CA GLN A 102 0.44 36.16 -8.61
C GLN A 102 1.10 36.60 -9.94
N VAL A 103 1.62 35.65 -10.72
CA VAL A 103 2.22 35.91 -12.04
C VAL A 103 1.11 35.98 -13.09
N GLY A 104 0.59 37.18 -13.30
CA GLY A 104 -0.37 37.49 -14.36
C GLY A 104 -1.41 38.55 -13.95
N GLU A 105 -1.93 39.28 -14.88
CA GLU A 105 -2.98 40.29 -14.66
C GLU A 105 -4.32 39.75 -14.12
N ASN A 106 -4.48 38.40 -14.12
CA ASN A 106 -5.62 37.68 -13.53
C ASN A 106 -5.23 37.04 -12.21
N LYS A 107 -5.31 37.79 -11.12
CA LYS A 107 -5.24 37.31 -9.76
C LYS A 107 -6.37 36.31 -9.52
N LYS A 108 -6.09 35.00 -9.69
CA LYS A 108 -7.09 33.97 -9.47
C LYS A 108 -7.49 33.97 -7.99
N LEU A 109 -8.75 34.28 -7.73
CA LEU A 109 -9.30 34.22 -6.39
C LEU A 109 -9.48 32.75 -6.00
N LEU A 110 -8.87 32.34 -4.89
CA LEU A 110 -9.01 30.97 -4.35
C LEU A 110 -10.39 30.88 -3.68
N THR A 111 -11.32 30.21 -4.33
CA THR A 111 -12.72 30.13 -3.88
C THR A 111 -13.20 28.70 -3.62
N GLN A 112 -12.43 27.74 -4.03
CA GLN A 112 -12.74 26.31 -3.82
C GLN A 112 -11.48 25.51 -3.57
N LEU A 113 -11.59 24.38 -2.89
CA LEU A 113 -10.43 23.55 -2.53
C LEU A 113 -9.70 22.99 -3.77
N GLY A 114 -10.40 22.85 -4.90
CA GLY A 114 -9.81 22.49 -6.18
C GLY A 114 -8.80 23.51 -6.72
N ASP A 115 -8.77 24.73 -6.21
CA ASP A 115 -7.75 25.72 -6.58
C ASP A 115 -6.35 25.37 -6.06
N TRP A 116 -6.22 24.45 -5.11
CA TRP A 116 -4.96 23.86 -4.62
C TRP A 116 -4.59 22.55 -5.33
N GLN A 117 -5.26 22.15 -6.40
CA GLN A 117 -4.86 20.97 -7.17
C GLN A 117 -3.38 21.05 -7.58
N GLY A 118 -2.74 19.89 -7.65
CA GLY A 118 -1.31 19.79 -7.86
C GLY A 118 -0.49 19.86 -6.58
N ARG A 119 -1.11 20.04 -5.41
CA ARG A 119 -0.46 20.05 -4.09
C ARG A 119 -1.04 19.00 -3.17
N TRP A 120 -0.19 18.45 -2.34
CA TRP A 120 -0.63 17.67 -1.19
C TRP A 120 -1.09 18.62 -0.09
N LEU A 121 -2.26 18.38 0.47
CA LEU A 121 -2.80 19.25 1.51
C LEU A 121 -2.85 18.49 2.83
N MET A 122 -2.22 19.05 3.86
CA MET A 122 -2.52 18.70 5.25
C MET A 122 -3.61 19.63 5.75
N VAL A 123 -4.78 19.08 6.01
CA VAL A 123 -5.98 19.85 6.34
C VAL A 123 -6.37 19.58 7.78
N ARG A 124 -6.56 20.65 8.54
CA ARG A 124 -7.26 20.61 9.84
C ARG A 124 -8.65 21.19 9.66
N LEU A 125 -9.67 20.49 10.13
CA LEU A 125 -11.05 20.96 10.16
C LEU A 125 -11.45 21.24 11.62
N GLY A 126 -11.91 22.44 11.94
CA GLY A 126 -12.36 22.77 13.28
C GLY A 126 -12.64 24.24 13.51
N PRO A 127 -13.15 24.61 14.70
CA PRO A 127 -13.49 26.00 15.04
C PRO A 127 -12.24 26.88 15.10
N ALA A 128 -12.47 28.21 15.05
CA ALA A 128 -11.44 29.23 15.21
C ALA A 128 -10.86 29.24 16.65
N ALA A 129 -11.68 28.89 17.65
CA ALA A 129 -11.21 28.69 19.00
C ALA A 129 -10.24 27.52 19.06
N CYS A 130 -8.96 27.81 19.26
CA CYS A 130 -7.88 26.83 19.20
C CYS A 130 -7.43 26.47 20.61
N ASP A 131 -7.91 25.36 21.12
CA ASP A 131 -7.50 24.78 22.40
C ASP A 131 -6.12 24.11 22.30
N LYS A 132 -5.65 23.50 23.39
CA LYS A 132 -4.34 22.82 23.43
C LYS A 132 -4.22 21.69 22.43
N ALA A 133 -5.30 20.98 22.13
CA ALA A 133 -5.29 19.92 21.14
C ALA A 133 -5.13 20.47 19.73
N CYS A 134 -5.90 21.51 19.39
CA CYS A 134 -5.75 22.26 18.14
C CYS A 134 -4.34 22.80 17.94
N GLN A 135 -3.76 23.49 18.94
CA GLN A 135 -2.40 24.03 18.86
C GLN A 135 -1.37 22.92 18.61
N ARG A 136 -1.54 21.78 19.27
CA ARG A 136 -0.69 20.61 19.06
C ARG A 136 -0.81 20.06 17.64
N GLU A 137 -2.03 19.96 17.09
CA GLU A 137 -2.27 19.51 15.72
C GLU A 137 -1.62 20.44 14.70
N LEU A 138 -1.79 21.76 14.85
CA LEU A 138 -1.16 22.77 13.99
C LEU A 138 0.39 22.70 14.07
N TYR A 139 0.93 22.54 15.27
CA TYR A 139 2.36 22.35 15.49
C TYR A 139 2.87 21.09 14.78
N LEU A 140 2.16 19.95 14.90
CA LEU A 140 2.52 18.70 14.24
C LEU A 140 2.51 18.85 12.71
N MET A 141 1.48 19.46 12.14
CA MET A 141 1.41 19.75 10.71
C MET A 141 2.61 20.57 10.24
N ARG A 142 3.03 21.58 11.03
CA ARG A 142 4.24 22.39 10.73
C ARG A 142 5.49 21.53 10.77
N GLN A 143 5.69 20.75 11.83
CA GLN A 143 6.89 19.93 12.00
C GLN A 143 7.00 18.87 10.92
N VAL A 144 5.92 18.15 10.65
CA VAL A 144 5.89 17.10 9.63
C VAL A 144 6.22 17.68 8.25
N ARG A 145 5.62 18.84 7.88
CA ARG A 145 5.96 19.51 6.61
C ARG A 145 7.45 19.86 6.52
N LEU A 146 8.04 20.40 7.59
CA LEU A 146 9.46 20.74 7.60
C LEU A 146 10.36 19.52 7.42
N THR A 147 9.94 18.35 7.89
CA THR A 147 10.73 17.11 7.77
C THR A 147 10.70 16.49 6.37
N THR A 148 9.85 16.96 5.45
CA THR A 148 9.83 16.50 4.05
C THR A 148 11.00 17.03 3.22
N GLY A 149 11.75 17.98 3.74
CA GLY A 149 12.95 18.52 3.11
C GLY A 149 12.66 19.17 1.75
N ARG A 150 13.22 18.65 0.66
CA ARG A 150 13.04 19.19 -0.69
C ARG A 150 11.60 19.07 -1.21
N GLU A 151 10.83 18.12 -0.70
CA GLU A 151 9.42 17.91 -1.07
C GLU A 151 8.48 18.89 -0.33
N ARG A 152 9.02 19.75 0.53
CA ARG A 152 8.25 20.69 1.37
C ARG A 152 7.30 21.57 0.55
N ASP A 153 7.73 21.99 -0.63
CA ASP A 153 6.97 22.92 -1.47
C ASP A 153 5.81 22.23 -2.22
N ARG A 154 5.77 20.90 -2.17
CA ARG A 154 4.63 20.08 -2.66
C ARG A 154 3.52 19.93 -1.63
N VAL A 155 3.73 20.39 -0.39
CA VAL A 155 2.79 20.19 0.72
C VAL A 155 2.34 21.53 1.26
N GLU A 156 1.03 21.78 1.24
CA GLU A 156 0.41 22.96 1.85
C GLU A 156 -0.31 22.59 3.15
N ARG A 157 -0.39 23.55 4.07
CA ARG A 157 -1.09 23.38 5.35
C ARG A 157 -2.32 24.28 5.38
N LEU A 158 -3.47 23.69 5.62
CA LEU A 158 -4.76 24.36 5.61
C LEU A 158 -5.46 24.15 6.95
N TRP A 159 -5.98 25.22 7.52
CA TRP A 159 -6.93 25.18 8.60
C TRP A 159 -8.27 25.67 8.10
N ILE A 160 -9.24 24.77 7.97
CA ILE A 160 -10.60 25.10 7.51
C ILE A 160 -11.48 25.32 8.74
N LEU A 161 -11.94 26.56 8.89
CA LEU A 161 -12.79 26.99 9.98
C LEU A 161 -14.22 26.52 9.75
N THR A 162 -14.83 25.97 10.79
CA THR A 162 -16.24 25.50 10.79
C THR A 162 -17.22 26.53 11.33
N ASP A 163 -16.72 27.66 11.87
CA ASP A 163 -17.46 28.78 12.43
C ASP A 163 -17.15 30.11 11.73
N ALA A 164 -17.79 31.18 12.19
CA ALA A 164 -17.60 32.52 11.67
C ALA A 164 -16.50 33.30 12.39
N ASP A 165 -15.95 32.75 13.46
CA ASP A 165 -14.97 33.43 14.30
C ASP A 165 -13.61 33.53 13.63
N THR A 166 -12.75 34.39 14.16
CA THR A 166 -11.36 34.57 13.68
C THR A 166 -10.42 34.00 14.71
N PRO A 167 -9.42 33.18 14.29
CA PRO A 167 -8.42 32.65 15.20
C PRO A 167 -7.59 33.75 15.88
N ASP A 168 -7.11 33.45 17.08
CA ASP A 168 -6.22 34.35 17.83
C ASP A 168 -4.93 34.63 17.03
N SER A 169 -4.57 35.91 16.98
CA SER A 169 -3.36 36.38 16.32
C SER A 169 -2.07 35.76 16.90
N ALA A 170 -2.05 35.45 18.20
CA ALA A 170 -0.91 34.76 18.83
C ALA A 170 -0.74 33.35 18.25
N VAL A 171 -1.81 32.58 18.08
CA VAL A 171 -1.78 31.26 17.46
C VAL A 171 -1.30 31.35 16.02
N LEU A 172 -1.76 32.35 15.28
CA LEU A 172 -1.37 32.54 13.86
C LEU A 172 0.10 32.92 13.70
N ALA A 173 0.65 33.72 14.61
CA ALA A 173 2.04 34.13 14.58
C ALA A 173 3.02 32.94 14.72
N GLU A 174 2.60 31.89 15.45
CA GLU A 174 3.40 30.66 15.61
C GLU A 174 3.36 29.75 14.40
N HIS A 175 2.38 29.92 13.50
CA HIS A 175 2.11 29.01 12.38
C HIS A 175 2.29 29.65 11.00
N GLU A 176 3.41 30.36 10.81
CA GLU A 176 3.74 30.94 9.51
C GLU A 176 3.60 29.94 8.36
N GLY A 177 3.07 30.39 7.22
CA GLY A 177 2.81 29.54 6.05
C GLY A 177 1.56 28.66 6.16
N LEU A 178 0.69 28.92 7.14
CA LEU A 178 -0.61 28.26 7.27
C LEU A 178 -1.67 29.06 6.52
N TRP A 179 -2.44 28.37 5.68
CA TRP A 179 -3.66 28.90 5.12
C TRP A 179 -4.82 28.75 6.11
N VAL A 180 -5.47 29.83 6.43
CA VAL A 180 -6.72 29.80 7.20
C VAL A 180 -7.87 30.10 6.26
N LEU A 181 -8.73 29.13 6.08
CA LEU A 181 -9.86 29.17 5.17
C LEU A 181 -11.15 29.06 5.95
N ARG A 182 -12.21 29.66 5.45
CA ARG A 182 -13.58 29.51 5.99
C ARG A 182 -14.45 28.78 5.01
N LEU A 183 -15.26 27.84 5.51
CA LEU A 183 -16.29 27.20 4.71
C LEU A 183 -17.34 28.25 4.29
N MET A 184 -17.57 28.32 3.01
CA MET A 184 -18.59 29.20 2.44
C MET A 184 -19.92 28.44 2.29
N PRO A 185 -21.07 29.15 2.34
CA PRO A 185 -22.35 28.54 2.01
C PRO A 185 -22.28 27.88 0.63
N GLN A 186 -22.78 26.67 0.54
CA GLN A 186 -22.73 25.85 -0.68
C GLN A 186 -24.14 25.53 -1.17
N ALA A 187 -24.32 25.36 -2.47
CA ALA A 187 -25.62 25.00 -3.05
C ALA A 187 -26.12 23.62 -2.56
N LYS A 188 -25.21 22.74 -2.14
CA LYS A 188 -25.49 21.47 -1.43
C LYS A 188 -24.42 21.26 -0.33
N PRO A 189 -24.40 22.09 0.72
CA PRO A 189 -23.33 22.07 1.70
C PRO A 189 -23.29 20.77 2.48
N GLU A 190 -24.46 20.20 2.76
CA GLU A 190 -24.64 19.06 3.64
C GLU A 190 -23.98 17.80 3.06
N ALA A 191 -24.11 17.54 1.76
CA ALA A 191 -23.62 16.31 1.18
C ALA A 191 -22.09 16.16 1.19
N LEU A 192 -21.33 17.25 0.99
CA LEU A 192 -19.85 17.18 0.99
C LEU A 192 -19.27 17.20 2.42
N ILE A 193 -19.83 18.07 3.27
CA ILE A 193 -19.42 18.20 4.67
C ILE A 193 -19.95 17.01 5.47
N ASP A 194 -21.15 16.54 5.19
CA ASP A 194 -21.74 15.37 5.84
C ASP A 194 -21.08 14.08 5.35
N ASN A 195 -20.70 13.98 4.09
CA ASN A 195 -19.81 12.91 3.63
C ASN A 195 -18.47 12.97 4.36
N TRP A 196 -17.85 14.13 4.47
CA TRP A 196 -16.61 14.25 5.23
C TRP A 196 -16.84 13.93 6.73
N ARG A 197 -17.91 14.46 7.34
CA ARG A 197 -18.29 14.16 8.72
C ARG A 197 -18.70 12.70 8.93
N SER A 198 -19.41 12.09 7.99
CA SER A 198 -19.82 10.69 8.08
C SER A 198 -18.62 9.76 7.95
N VAL A 199 -17.70 10.04 7.05
CA VAL A 199 -16.42 9.35 6.96
C VAL A 199 -15.58 9.57 8.21
N ALA A 200 -15.59 10.80 8.76
CA ALA A 200 -14.98 11.13 10.04
C ALA A 200 -15.59 10.33 11.19
N ALA A 201 -16.93 10.22 11.24
CA ALA A 201 -17.65 9.47 12.26
C ALA A 201 -17.44 7.96 12.12
N GLN A 202 -17.44 7.42 10.91
CA GLN A 202 -17.14 6.01 10.65
C GLN A 202 -15.70 5.65 11.05
N SER A 203 -14.73 6.49 10.70
CA SER A 203 -13.35 6.32 11.12
C SER A 203 -13.18 6.47 12.63
N ALA A 204 -13.94 7.37 13.28
CA ALA A 204 -13.93 7.53 14.73
C ALA A 204 -14.58 6.36 15.46
N ALA A 205 -15.60 5.73 14.87
CA ALA A 205 -16.24 4.54 15.43
C ALA A 205 -15.32 3.30 15.35
N GLN A 206 -14.47 3.24 14.35
CA GLN A 206 -13.48 2.16 14.18
C GLN A 206 -12.20 2.40 15.00
N ASN A 207 -11.84 3.67 15.23
CA ASN A 207 -10.64 4.09 15.97
C ASN A 207 -11.04 5.20 16.94
N ALA A 208 -11.36 4.83 18.18
CA ALA A 208 -11.64 5.79 19.24
C ALA A 208 -10.50 6.81 19.37
N GLY A 209 -10.78 8.10 19.11
CA GLY A 209 -9.80 9.17 19.20
C GLY A 209 -9.06 9.48 17.90
N ALA A 210 -9.77 9.80 16.81
CA ALA A 210 -9.11 10.29 15.59
C ALA A 210 -8.86 11.80 15.65
N SER A 211 -7.68 12.26 15.23
CA SER A 211 -7.34 13.68 15.12
C SER A 211 -8.15 14.37 14.02
N ASN A 212 -8.11 15.71 14.02
CA ASN A 212 -8.70 16.50 12.94
C ASN A 212 -7.73 16.76 11.78
N ILE A 213 -6.62 16.01 11.71
CA ILE A 213 -5.63 16.14 10.63
C ILE A 213 -5.92 15.14 9.52
N TRP A 214 -6.09 15.67 8.32
CA TRP A 214 -6.42 14.93 7.11
C TRP A 214 -5.37 15.18 6.04
N ILE A 215 -5.20 14.21 5.14
CA ILE A 215 -4.39 14.37 3.93
C ILE A 215 -5.33 14.35 2.72
N VAL A 216 -5.19 15.37 1.88
CA VAL A 216 -5.85 15.46 0.58
C VAL A 216 -4.78 15.34 -0.51
N ASP A 217 -5.05 14.54 -1.53
CA ASP A 217 -4.12 14.30 -2.62
C ASP A 217 -4.10 15.48 -3.63
N PRO A 218 -3.14 15.52 -4.56
CA PRO A 218 -3.06 16.57 -5.58
C PRO A 218 -4.25 16.63 -6.55
N LEU A 219 -5.10 15.61 -6.59
CA LEU A 219 -6.33 15.61 -7.37
C LEU A 219 -7.52 16.18 -6.58
N GLY A 220 -7.35 16.41 -5.28
CA GLY A 220 -8.38 16.94 -4.39
C GLY A 220 -9.22 15.85 -3.71
N ASN A 221 -8.74 14.62 -3.65
CA ASN A 221 -9.42 13.54 -2.95
C ASN A 221 -8.96 13.46 -1.50
N LEU A 222 -9.92 13.28 -0.59
CA LEU A 222 -9.66 13.00 0.82
C LEU A 222 -9.09 11.58 0.92
N MET A 223 -7.83 11.48 1.29
CA MET A 223 -7.09 10.23 1.18
C MET A 223 -6.87 9.52 2.51
N MET A 224 -6.50 10.27 3.54
CA MET A 224 -6.08 9.69 4.81
C MET A 224 -6.46 10.58 5.99
N ARG A 225 -6.69 9.95 7.14
CA ARG A 225 -6.86 10.59 8.45
C ARG A 225 -5.85 10.03 9.44
N PHE A 226 -5.34 10.89 10.31
CA PHE A 226 -4.46 10.45 11.39
C PHE A 226 -5.24 10.13 12.67
N PRO A 227 -4.73 9.22 13.54
CA PRO A 227 -5.31 8.93 14.84
C PRO A 227 -5.20 10.14 15.77
N ASP A 228 -5.91 10.11 16.91
CA ASP A 228 -5.79 11.13 17.95
C ASP A 228 -4.35 11.18 18.49
N SER A 229 -3.90 12.40 18.80
CA SER A 229 -2.53 12.62 19.29
C SER A 229 -1.46 11.91 18.45
N PRO A 230 -1.39 12.16 17.13
CA PRO A 230 -0.61 11.34 16.23
C PRO A 230 0.89 11.45 16.50
N ASP A 231 1.60 10.33 16.32
CA ASP A 231 3.06 10.30 16.36
C ASP A 231 3.64 11.03 15.13
N PRO A 232 4.50 12.04 15.33
CA PRO A 232 5.12 12.78 14.24
C PRO A 232 5.92 11.89 13.27
N ASN A 233 6.55 10.82 13.77
CA ASN A 233 7.33 9.91 12.94
C ASN A 233 6.44 9.04 12.05
N GLY A 234 5.30 8.60 12.57
CA GLY A 234 4.27 7.89 11.81
C GLY A 234 3.73 8.76 10.68
N MET A 235 3.31 10.00 11.00
CA MET A 235 2.85 10.97 10.01
C MET A 235 3.90 11.27 8.93
N LYS A 236 5.14 11.53 9.33
CA LYS A 236 6.27 11.75 8.41
C LYS A 236 6.48 10.57 7.48
N LYS A 237 6.44 9.35 8.01
CA LYS A 237 6.66 8.12 7.24
C LYS A 237 5.60 7.97 6.14
N ASP A 238 4.33 8.19 6.49
CA ASP A 238 3.23 8.10 5.54
C ASP A 238 3.31 9.22 4.50
N LEU A 239 3.46 10.47 4.91
CA LEU A 239 3.59 11.59 4.00
C LEU A 239 4.75 11.41 3.01
N ASN A 240 5.91 10.95 3.48
CA ASN A 240 7.06 10.68 2.62
C ASN A 240 6.79 9.54 1.62
N ARG A 241 6.02 8.53 2.00
CA ARG A 241 5.61 7.46 1.07
C ARG A 241 4.68 7.99 -0.01
N LEU A 242 3.69 8.80 0.37
CA LEU A 242 2.77 9.43 -0.56
C LEU A 242 3.50 10.33 -1.56
N LEU A 243 4.39 11.18 -1.08
CA LEU A 243 5.21 12.07 -1.92
C LEU A 243 6.12 11.30 -2.89
N LYS A 244 6.70 10.18 -2.47
CA LYS A 244 7.53 9.33 -3.33
C LYS A 244 6.71 8.55 -4.36
N ALA A 245 5.51 8.09 -3.99
CA ALA A 245 4.63 7.36 -4.89
C ALA A 245 3.97 8.26 -5.94
N SER A 246 3.74 9.53 -5.60
CA SER A 246 3.11 10.52 -6.47
C SER A 246 4.17 11.25 -7.30
N ARG A 247 3.94 11.31 -8.62
CA ARG A 247 4.71 12.15 -9.56
C ARG A 247 4.08 13.54 -9.74
N ILE A 248 2.92 13.78 -9.15
CA ILE A 248 2.14 15.01 -9.23
C ILE A 248 2.32 15.79 -7.93
N GLY A 249 2.43 17.11 -8.03
CA GLY A 249 2.58 18.01 -6.88
C GLY A 249 3.95 18.62 -6.74
#